data_c71680e5578b0055f238ba6fd747b7f7
#
_entry.id   c71680e5578b0055f238ba6fd747b7f7
#
_cell.length_a   1.000
_cell.length_b   1.000
_cell.length_c   1.000
_cell.angle_alpha   90.00
_cell.angle_beta   90.00
_cell.angle_gamma   90.00
#
_symmetry.space_group_name_H-M   'P 1'
#
loop_
_entity.id
_entity.type
_entity.pdbx_description
1 polymer ?
#
loop_
_entity_poly.entity_id
_entity_poly.type
_entity_poly.pdbx_seq_one_letter_code
_entity_poly.pdbx_strand_id
1 'polypeptide(L)'
;MHAASPICFEDVAECVDAHFADFWQRNDRHAISGQSGNAARIFGYPIGPARIEAVDGVAVLAQPFERVIMQQPLGNTDPANITLQMTGRERLTQLGRAPTLPAKPPTTVPPDCRLFAETGLSLCGEFRTFWESNGLNLDNERGYTDAERIALFGLPISETKREPAADGSTNRYLTQWFERARLQIDGVTRQIIVAPLGRDVTSNRANPPLLPRNIGVMVHPATLTAGSALAARGSGYSHDRWVSVTVFRADGSRVLVAERVELASGGFTETYCYLTPADAIPGTWVIAFDGVDSGRRTIGFFRVITTGEPNRTCPEMITPVPRSR
;
A
#
# COMPACT_ATOMS: atom_id res chain seq x y z
N MET A 1 21.03 -13.72 0.00
CA MET A 1 19.60 -14.03 -0.13
C MET A 1 19.28 -13.98 -1.61
N HIS A 2 18.72 -15.07 -2.17
CA HIS A 2 18.24 -15.05 -3.56
C HIS A 2 17.02 -14.13 -3.57
N ALA A 3 17.00 -13.14 -4.45
CA ALA A 3 15.80 -12.38 -4.71
C ALA A 3 14.73 -13.36 -5.23
N ALA A 4 13.52 -13.32 -4.67
CA ALA A 4 12.42 -14.10 -5.18
C ALA A 4 12.17 -13.74 -6.65
N SER A 5 11.76 -14.71 -7.46
CA SER A 5 11.38 -14.43 -8.84
C SER A 5 9.92 -13.98 -8.90
N PRO A 6 9.54 -13.09 -9.83
CA PRO A 6 8.12 -12.76 -10.05
C PRO A 6 7.29 -14.01 -10.34
N ILE A 7 6.02 -14.01 -9.95
CA ILE A 7 5.09 -15.10 -10.25
C ILE A 7 4.14 -14.64 -11.34
N CYS A 8 4.21 -15.27 -12.51
CA CYS A 8 3.35 -14.95 -13.66
C CYS A 8 2.32 -16.04 -13.88
N PHE A 9 1.18 -15.68 -14.43
CA PHE A 9 0.06 -16.57 -14.75
C PHE A 9 -0.26 -16.49 -16.23
N GLU A 10 -0.69 -17.58 -16.84
CA GLU A 10 -0.84 -17.71 -18.30
C GLU A 10 -1.80 -16.68 -18.92
N ASP A 11 -2.92 -16.40 -18.26
CA ASP A 11 -3.96 -15.48 -18.77
C ASP A 11 -4.01 -14.14 -18.04
N VAL A 12 -2.96 -13.76 -17.30
CA VAL A 12 -2.90 -12.51 -16.53
C VAL A 12 -1.76 -11.65 -17.06
N ALA A 13 -2.08 -10.42 -17.44
CA ALA A 13 -1.10 -9.51 -18.01
C ALA A 13 0.02 -9.10 -17.05
N GLU A 14 -0.28 -9.08 -15.77
CA GLU A 14 0.64 -8.65 -14.72
C GLU A 14 1.14 -9.84 -13.91
N CYS A 15 2.40 -9.80 -13.50
CA CYS A 15 2.97 -10.78 -12.58
C CYS A 15 2.90 -10.27 -11.13
N VAL A 16 2.87 -11.17 -10.16
CA VAL A 16 3.18 -10.80 -8.77
C VAL A 16 4.64 -10.35 -8.73
N ASP A 17 4.89 -9.14 -8.28
CA ASP A 17 6.23 -8.58 -8.16
C ASP A 17 7.11 -9.43 -7.23
N ALA A 18 8.41 -9.47 -7.51
CA ALA A 18 9.37 -10.23 -6.74
C ALA A 18 9.34 -9.91 -5.24
N HIS A 19 9.05 -8.65 -4.87
CA HIS A 19 8.92 -8.23 -3.47
C HIS A 19 7.75 -8.89 -2.74
N PHE A 20 6.69 -9.26 -3.45
CA PHE A 20 5.47 -9.87 -2.90
C PHE A 20 5.38 -11.37 -3.14
N ALA A 21 6.29 -11.95 -3.93
CA ALA A 21 6.20 -13.34 -4.37
C ALA A 21 6.24 -14.34 -3.20
N ASP A 22 7.15 -14.16 -2.24
CA ASP A 22 7.24 -15.04 -1.07
C ASP A 22 6.00 -14.95 -0.18
N PHE A 23 5.44 -13.73 -0.04
CA PHE A 23 4.20 -13.52 0.71
C PHE A 23 3.01 -14.18 0.01
N TRP A 24 2.92 -14.05 -1.32
CA TRP A 24 1.90 -14.73 -2.12
C TRP A 24 1.99 -16.25 -1.94
N GLN A 25 3.16 -16.84 -2.17
CA GLN A 25 3.37 -18.29 -2.07
C GLN A 25 3.10 -18.85 -0.67
N ARG A 26 3.48 -18.12 0.37
CA ARG A 26 3.20 -18.52 1.76
C ARG A 26 1.70 -18.64 2.01
N ASN A 27 0.92 -17.72 1.48
CA ASN A 27 -0.53 -17.72 1.62
C ASN A 27 -1.24 -18.69 0.66
N ASP A 28 -0.54 -19.22 -0.34
CA ASP A 28 -1.06 -20.22 -1.26
C ASP A 28 -0.93 -21.66 -0.71
N ARG A 29 0.07 -21.93 0.13
CA ARG A 29 0.38 -23.26 0.67
C ARG A 29 -0.67 -23.87 1.59
N HIS A 30 -1.58 -23.08 2.13
CA HIS A 30 -2.67 -23.52 3.01
C HIS A 30 -3.94 -23.87 2.24
N ALA A 31 -3.86 -24.12 0.93
CA ALA A 31 -4.96 -24.69 0.19
C ALA A 31 -5.35 -26.04 0.82
N ILE A 32 -6.61 -26.20 1.21
CA ILE A 32 -7.20 -27.49 1.57
C ILE A 32 -6.87 -28.45 0.42
N SER A 33 -6.26 -29.58 0.73
CA SER A 33 -5.69 -30.50 -0.26
C SER A 33 -6.63 -30.73 -1.45
N GLY A 34 -6.18 -30.43 -2.66
CA GLY A 34 -6.88 -30.64 -3.91
C GLY A 34 -7.46 -29.41 -4.59
N GLN A 35 -7.40 -28.21 -3.99
CA GLN A 35 -7.77 -26.98 -4.67
C GLN A 35 -6.51 -26.11 -4.87
N SER A 36 -6.13 -25.91 -6.11
CA SER A 36 -5.08 -24.95 -6.48
C SER A 36 -5.53 -23.53 -6.18
N GLY A 37 -4.64 -22.69 -5.61
CA GLY A 37 -4.80 -21.26 -5.65
C GLY A 37 -5.57 -20.61 -4.49
N ASN A 38 -5.26 -20.94 -3.22
CA ASN A 38 -5.85 -20.22 -2.09
C ASN A 38 -5.50 -18.72 -2.13
N ALA A 39 -4.28 -18.36 -2.52
CA ALA A 39 -3.87 -16.97 -2.67
C ALA A 39 -4.69 -16.26 -3.76
N ALA A 40 -4.91 -16.88 -4.92
CA ALA A 40 -5.77 -16.32 -5.96
C ALA A 40 -7.23 -16.15 -5.49
N ARG A 41 -7.73 -17.04 -4.62
CA ARG A 41 -9.08 -16.95 -4.08
C ARG A 41 -9.25 -15.80 -3.10
N ILE A 42 -8.25 -15.53 -2.24
CA ILE A 42 -8.33 -14.47 -1.22
C ILE A 42 -7.83 -13.12 -1.70
N PHE A 43 -6.76 -13.08 -2.51
CA PHE A 43 -6.17 -11.84 -3.01
C PHE A 43 -6.71 -11.45 -4.40
N GLY A 44 -7.10 -12.43 -5.22
CA GLY A 44 -7.29 -12.24 -6.65
C GLY A 44 -5.95 -12.18 -7.39
N TYR A 45 -5.96 -12.12 -8.71
CA TYR A 45 -4.76 -11.95 -9.52
C TYR A 45 -4.25 -10.50 -9.49
N PRO A 46 -2.96 -10.26 -9.77
CA PRO A 46 -2.44 -8.91 -9.90
C PRO A 46 -3.11 -8.17 -11.07
N ILE A 47 -3.45 -6.90 -10.86
CA ILE A 47 -4.15 -6.05 -11.84
C ILE A 47 -3.32 -4.82 -12.24
N GLY A 48 -2.10 -4.73 -11.76
CA GLY A 48 -1.16 -3.67 -12.08
C GLY A 48 0.23 -3.96 -11.51
N PRO A 49 1.26 -3.24 -11.99
CA PRO A 49 2.62 -3.39 -11.49
C PRO A 49 2.73 -2.85 -10.05
N ALA A 50 3.79 -3.29 -9.35
CA ALA A 50 4.18 -2.66 -8.10
C ALA A 50 4.60 -1.21 -8.34
N ARG A 51 4.23 -0.30 -7.43
CA ARG A 51 4.53 1.13 -7.53
C ARG A 51 4.67 1.76 -6.16
N ILE A 52 5.41 2.88 -6.12
CA ILE A 52 5.56 3.65 -4.88
C ILE A 52 4.28 4.48 -4.64
N GLU A 53 3.74 4.36 -3.44
CA GLU A 53 2.60 5.12 -2.96
C GLU A 53 2.90 5.74 -1.58
N ALA A 54 2.10 6.72 -1.16
CA ALA A 54 2.09 7.18 0.22
C ALA A 54 0.80 6.70 0.91
N VAL A 55 0.97 5.99 2.01
CA VAL A 55 -0.13 5.53 2.86
C VAL A 55 0.12 6.09 4.26
N ASP A 56 -0.81 6.89 4.76
CA ASP A 56 -0.71 7.55 6.06
C ASP A 56 0.63 8.31 6.28
N GLY A 57 1.14 8.93 5.21
CA GLY A 57 2.40 9.68 5.23
C GLY A 57 3.66 8.82 5.15
N VAL A 58 3.54 7.50 5.04
CA VAL A 58 4.67 6.57 4.86
C VAL A 58 4.78 6.19 3.40
N ALA A 59 6.00 6.25 2.84
CA ALA A 59 6.26 5.72 1.51
C ALA A 59 6.27 4.19 1.55
N VAL A 60 5.46 3.58 0.70
CA VAL A 60 5.35 2.13 0.55
C VAL A 60 5.55 1.73 -0.90
N LEU A 61 6.10 0.54 -1.14
CA LEU A 61 5.92 -0.16 -2.39
C LEU A 61 4.57 -0.90 -2.29
N ALA A 62 3.69 -0.69 -3.26
CA ALA A 62 2.36 -1.30 -3.27
C ALA A 62 2.06 -1.94 -4.61
N GLN A 63 1.40 -3.11 -4.59
CA GLN A 63 0.90 -3.78 -5.78
C GLN A 63 -0.59 -4.06 -5.65
N PRO A 64 -1.42 -3.64 -6.64
CA PRO A 64 -2.83 -3.92 -6.64
C PRO A 64 -3.14 -5.31 -7.18
N PHE A 65 -4.02 -6.02 -6.48
CA PHE A 65 -4.65 -7.26 -6.86
C PHE A 65 -6.16 -7.06 -6.98
N GLU A 66 -6.88 -8.01 -7.51
CA GLU A 66 -8.34 -7.86 -7.69
C GLU A 66 -9.09 -7.53 -6.39
N ARG A 67 -8.71 -8.15 -5.27
CA ARG A 67 -9.42 -8.02 -3.99
C ARG A 67 -8.69 -7.20 -2.94
N VAL A 68 -7.38 -7.10 -3.05
CA VAL A 68 -6.52 -6.44 -2.05
C VAL A 68 -5.48 -5.54 -2.73
N ILE A 69 -4.83 -4.70 -1.95
CA ILE A 69 -3.58 -4.03 -2.35
C ILE A 69 -2.53 -4.42 -1.32
N MET A 70 -1.51 -5.17 -1.76
CA MET A 70 -0.37 -5.50 -0.92
C MET A 70 0.56 -4.29 -0.81
N GLN A 71 1.17 -4.10 0.35
CA GLN A 71 2.12 -3.01 0.57
C GLN A 71 3.25 -3.42 1.51
N GLN A 72 4.41 -2.80 1.30
CA GLN A 72 5.57 -2.92 2.17
C GLN A 72 6.20 -1.54 2.37
N PRO A 73 6.62 -1.15 3.57
CA PRO A 73 7.35 0.11 3.78
C PRO A 73 8.58 0.17 2.88
N LEU A 74 8.76 1.31 2.20
CA LEU A 74 9.84 1.48 1.24
C LEU A 74 11.21 1.34 1.91
N GLY A 75 12.07 0.51 1.30
CA GLY A 75 13.39 0.17 1.84
C GLY A 75 13.39 -0.97 2.87
N ASN A 76 12.24 -1.48 3.25
CA ASN A 76 12.13 -2.72 4.01
C ASN A 76 12.08 -3.90 3.03
N THR A 77 12.88 -4.94 3.29
CA THR A 77 12.93 -6.16 2.46
C THR A 77 12.50 -7.40 3.23
N ASP A 78 12.06 -7.24 4.48
CA ASP A 78 11.55 -8.35 5.28
C ASP A 78 10.10 -8.67 4.87
N PRO A 79 9.82 -9.87 4.32
CA PRO A 79 8.48 -10.29 3.94
C PRO A 79 7.46 -10.27 5.10
N ALA A 80 7.93 -10.31 6.34
CA ALA A 80 7.06 -10.20 7.53
C ALA A 80 6.41 -8.80 7.66
N ASN A 81 6.96 -7.79 7.00
CA ASN A 81 6.43 -6.43 7.01
C ASN A 81 5.50 -6.12 5.82
N ILE A 82 5.12 -7.13 5.03
CA ILE A 82 4.08 -6.99 4.00
C ILE A 82 2.72 -6.99 4.68
N THR A 83 1.92 -5.99 4.38
CA THR A 83 0.57 -5.82 4.88
C THR A 83 -0.42 -5.53 3.75
N LEU A 84 -1.71 -5.56 4.05
CA LEU A 84 -2.76 -5.20 3.11
C LEU A 84 -3.29 -3.80 3.44
N GLN A 85 -3.53 -2.99 2.40
CA GLN A 85 -4.14 -1.66 2.56
C GLN A 85 -5.59 -1.77 3.06
N MET A 86 -6.08 -0.71 3.69
CA MET A 86 -7.46 -0.64 4.20
C MET A 86 -8.45 -0.32 3.08
N THR A 87 -8.50 -1.19 2.06
CA THR A 87 -9.30 -1.00 0.84
C THR A 87 -10.81 -0.86 1.11
N GLY A 88 -11.32 -1.49 2.16
CA GLY A 88 -12.71 -1.33 2.58
C GLY A 88 -13.02 0.09 3.07
N ARG A 89 -12.14 0.65 3.92
CA ARG A 89 -12.26 2.05 4.37
C ARG A 89 -12.11 3.04 3.20
N GLU A 90 -11.13 2.83 2.35
CA GLU A 90 -10.89 3.68 1.19
C GLU A 90 -12.08 3.66 0.24
N ARG A 91 -12.62 2.47 -0.06
CA ARG A 91 -13.78 2.35 -0.95
C ARG A 91 -15.04 3.03 -0.37
N LEU A 92 -15.30 2.91 0.93
CA LEU A 92 -16.38 3.66 1.55
C LEU A 92 -16.19 5.17 1.38
N THR A 93 -14.97 5.68 1.58
CA THR A 93 -14.64 7.10 1.36
C THR A 93 -14.89 7.52 -0.09
N GLN A 94 -14.47 6.73 -1.08
CA GLN A 94 -14.72 6.97 -2.51
C GLN A 94 -16.24 7.01 -2.85
N LEU A 95 -17.05 6.25 -2.09
CA LEU A 95 -18.52 6.25 -2.20
C LEU A 95 -19.19 7.39 -1.41
N GLY A 96 -18.42 8.29 -0.79
CA GLY A 96 -18.96 9.34 0.08
C GLY A 96 -19.57 8.80 1.38
N ARG A 97 -19.14 7.62 1.82
CA ARG A 97 -19.65 6.93 3.01
C ARG A 97 -18.57 6.84 4.09
N ALA A 98 -19.00 6.78 5.34
CA ALA A 98 -18.14 6.48 6.49
C ALA A 98 -18.46 5.09 7.06
N PRO A 99 -17.54 4.51 7.86
CA PRO A 99 -17.84 3.36 8.70
C PRO A 99 -19.09 3.62 9.56
N THR A 100 -19.95 2.62 9.68
CA THR A 100 -21.18 2.72 10.50
C THR A 100 -20.96 1.94 11.78
N LEU A 101 -20.43 2.61 12.80
CA LEU A 101 -20.21 2.02 14.11
C LEU A 101 -21.42 2.32 15.03
N PRO A 102 -21.83 1.38 15.89
CA PRO A 102 -22.90 1.62 16.85
C PRO A 102 -22.43 2.64 17.92
N ALA A 103 -23.31 3.52 18.33
CA ALA A 103 -23.02 4.48 19.41
C ALA A 103 -22.73 3.78 20.75
N LYS A 104 -23.23 2.58 20.93
CA LYS A 104 -23.01 1.73 22.10
C LYS A 104 -22.97 0.27 21.67
N PRO A 105 -21.99 -0.52 22.14
CA PRO A 105 -21.97 -1.97 21.88
C PRO A 105 -23.27 -2.66 22.33
N PRO A 106 -23.70 -3.72 21.64
CA PRO A 106 -24.86 -4.50 22.06
C PRO A 106 -24.63 -5.13 23.43
N THR A 107 -25.64 -5.09 24.27
CA THR A 107 -25.60 -5.70 25.61
C THR A 107 -25.78 -7.22 25.59
N THR A 108 -26.34 -7.74 24.52
CA THR A 108 -26.54 -9.19 24.29
C THR A 108 -26.00 -9.56 22.92
N VAL A 109 -25.19 -10.60 22.85
CA VAL A 109 -24.62 -11.13 21.62
C VAL A 109 -25.25 -12.53 21.39
N PRO A 110 -25.89 -12.74 20.21
CA PRO A 110 -26.43 -14.08 19.88
C PRO A 110 -25.31 -15.14 19.91
N PRO A 111 -25.62 -16.42 20.22
CA PRO A 111 -24.61 -17.48 20.35
C PRO A 111 -23.81 -17.75 19.07
N ASP A 112 -24.43 -17.52 17.90
CA ASP A 112 -23.80 -17.67 16.57
C ASP A 112 -23.00 -16.46 16.14
N CYS A 113 -22.96 -15.40 16.97
CA CYS A 113 -22.24 -14.16 16.70
C CYS A 113 -20.98 -14.04 17.54
N ARG A 114 -20.02 -13.29 16.99
CA ARG A 114 -18.82 -12.82 17.68
C ARG A 114 -18.86 -11.29 17.73
N LEU A 115 -18.72 -10.72 18.92
CA LEU A 115 -18.60 -9.28 19.12
C LEU A 115 -17.13 -8.85 19.03
N PHE A 116 -16.87 -7.79 18.28
CA PHE A 116 -15.59 -7.07 18.25
C PHE A 116 -15.70 -5.84 19.15
N ALA A 117 -15.00 -5.87 20.27
CA ALA A 117 -15.06 -4.80 21.27
C ALA A 117 -14.57 -3.45 20.72
N GLU A 118 -13.59 -3.49 19.79
CA GLU A 118 -12.95 -2.32 19.18
C GLU A 118 -13.93 -1.51 18.31
N THR A 119 -14.90 -2.16 17.71
CA THR A 119 -15.89 -1.53 16.82
C THR A 119 -17.30 -1.58 17.35
N GLY A 120 -17.56 -2.39 18.36
CA GLY A 120 -18.92 -2.67 18.88
C GLY A 120 -19.80 -3.46 17.90
N LEU A 121 -19.24 -3.98 16.82
CA LEU A 121 -19.97 -4.71 15.78
C LEU A 121 -19.88 -6.22 15.99
N SER A 122 -20.95 -6.91 15.59
CA SER A 122 -21.02 -8.37 15.63
C SER A 122 -20.85 -8.98 14.25
N LEU A 123 -20.24 -10.14 14.22
CA LEU A 123 -20.05 -10.99 13.05
C LEU A 123 -20.77 -12.31 13.28
N CYS A 124 -21.75 -12.64 12.43
CA CYS A 124 -22.69 -13.74 12.67
C CYS A 124 -22.79 -14.70 11.49
N GLY A 125 -23.25 -15.93 11.75
CA GLY A 125 -23.60 -16.92 10.74
C GLY A 125 -22.50 -17.21 9.73
N GLU A 126 -22.83 -17.21 8.44
CA GLU A 126 -21.89 -17.53 7.35
C GLU A 126 -20.71 -16.56 7.27
N PHE A 127 -20.89 -15.29 7.61
CA PHE A 127 -19.79 -14.33 7.66
C PHE A 127 -18.78 -14.71 8.74
N ARG A 128 -19.25 -15.11 9.92
CA ARG A 128 -18.40 -15.59 11.01
C ARG A 128 -17.65 -16.85 10.61
N THR A 129 -18.34 -17.84 10.07
CA THR A 129 -17.75 -19.10 9.62
C THR A 129 -16.66 -18.86 8.58
N PHE A 130 -16.93 -17.97 7.60
CA PHE A 130 -15.95 -17.63 6.56
C PHE A 130 -14.74 -16.90 7.15
N TRP A 131 -14.95 -15.91 8.01
CA TRP A 131 -13.90 -15.15 8.65
C TRP A 131 -12.99 -16.04 9.52
N GLU A 132 -13.59 -16.95 10.31
CA GLU A 132 -12.86 -17.90 11.16
C GLU A 132 -12.06 -18.94 10.36
N SER A 133 -12.51 -19.25 9.15
CA SER A 133 -11.86 -20.23 8.25
C SER A 133 -10.80 -19.64 7.33
N ASN A 134 -10.56 -18.32 7.36
CA ASN A 134 -9.61 -17.65 6.48
C ASN A 134 -8.79 -16.61 7.25
N GLY A 135 -7.52 -16.48 6.89
CA GLY A 135 -6.56 -15.54 7.46
C GLY A 135 -5.30 -15.47 6.61
N LEU A 136 -4.37 -14.60 6.97
CA LEU A 136 -3.03 -14.62 6.41
C LEU A 136 -2.19 -15.66 7.14
N ASN A 137 -1.32 -16.34 6.43
CA ASN A 137 -0.33 -17.23 7.04
C ASN A 137 0.89 -16.38 7.46
N LEU A 138 0.96 -16.00 8.72
CA LEU A 138 2.04 -15.19 9.28
C LEU A 138 3.06 -15.99 10.09
N ASP A 139 2.63 -17.09 10.72
CA ASP A 139 3.44 -17.91 11.62
C ASP A 139 3.84 -19.29 11.05
N ASN A 140 3.33 -19.68 9.88
CA ASN A 140 3.46 -20.99 9.23
C ASN A 140 2.79 -22.15 10.01
N GLU A 141 1.94 -21.86 10.97
CA GLU A 141 1.18 -22.86 11.70
C GLU A 141 -0.10 -23.23 10.97
N ARG A 142 -0.73 -24.33 11.39
CA ARG A 142 -2.04 -24.76 10.84
C ARG A 142 -3.18 -23.98 11.48
N GLY A 143 -4.13 -23.57 10.66
CA GLY A 143 -5.26 -22.76 11.08
C GLY A 143 -4.92 -21.28 11.05
N TYR A 144 -5.78 -20.46 11.65
CA TYR A 144 -5.57 -19.01 11.67
C TYR A 144 -5.86 -18.45 13.06
N THR A 145 -4.97 -17.63 13.53
CA THR A 145 -5.14 -16.82 14.73
C THR A 145 -6.06 -15.61 14.43
N ASP A 146 -6.55 -14.95 15.46
CA ASP A 146 -7.33 -13.72 15.29
C ASP A 146 -6.48 -12.59 14.65
N ALA A 147 -5.19 -12.52 14.99
CA ALA A 147 -4.27 -11.58 14.37
C ALA A 147 -4.17 -11.78 12.85
N GLU A 148 -4.10 -13.03 12.39
CA GLU A 148 -4.04 -13.37 10.97
C GLU A 148 -5.34 -13.12 10.22
N ARG A 149 -6.49 -13.34 10.88
CA ARG A 149 -7.81 -13.00 10.35
C ARG A 149 -7.98 -11.49 10.22
N ILE A 150 -7.60 -10.74 11.26
CA ILE A 150 -7.61 -9.27 11.23
C ILE A 150 -6.59 -8.74 10.21
N ALA A 151 -5.45 -9.38 10.05
CA ALA A 151 -4.47 -8.98 9.04
C ALA A 151 -5.04 -9.11 7.61
N LEU A 152 -5.87 -10.14 7.35
CA LEU A 152 -6.53 -10.34 6.06
C LEU A 152 -7.73 -9.40 5.87
N PHE A 153 -8.69 -9.42 6.79
CA PHE A 153 -9.98 -8.76 6.59
C PHE A 153 -10.06 -7.37 7.25
N GLY A 154 -9.27 -7.11 8.29
CA GLY A 154 -9.49 -6.02 9.21
C GLY A 154 -10.67 -6.29 10.15
N LEU A 155 -10.98 -5.33 11.00
CA LEU A 155 -12.16 -5.35 11.85
C LEU A 155 -13.42 -5.06 11.02
N PRO A 156 -14.61 -5.58 11.42
CA PRO A 156 -15.86 -5.17 10.81
C PRO A 156 -16.09 -3.67 11.05
N ILE A 157 -16.55 -2.95 10.02
CA ILE A 157 -16.80 -1.51 10.05
C ILE A 157 -18.23 -1.14 9.65
N SER A 158 -19.11 -2.12 9.49
CA SER A 158 -20.55 -1.92 9.29
C SER A 158 -21.34 -3.06 9.91
N GLU A 159 -22.59 -2.78 10.22
CA GLU A 159 -23.58 -3.84 10.35
C GLU A 159 -23.88 -4.48 8.99
N THR A 160 -24.56 -5.64 9.02
CA THR A 160 -24.99 -6.34 7.81
C THR A 160 -26.16 -5.62 7.15
N LYS A 161 -26.05 -5.32 5.85
CA LYS A 161 -27.10 -4.67 5.05
C LYS A 161 -27.19 -5.29 3.66
N ARG A 162 -28.39 -5.20 3.03
CA ARG A 162 -28.52 -5.56 1.62
C ARG A 162 -27.99 -4.43 0.74
N GLU A 163 -26.95 -4.73 -0.02
CA GLU A 163 -26.28 -3.79 -0.94
C GLU A 163 -26.20 -4.39 -2.35
N PRO A 164 -25.96 -3.55 -3.39
CA PRO A 164 -25.70 -4.04 -4.75
C PRO A 164 -24.59 -5.11 -4.76
N ALA A 165 -24.75 -6.10 -5.61
CA ALA A 165 -23.76 -7.15 -5.79
C ALA A 165 -22.42 -6.60 -6.29
N ALA A 166 -21.33 -7.20 -5.82
CA ALA A 166 -19.99 -6.82 -6.25
C ALA A 166 -19.61 -7.37 -7.65
N ASP A 167 -20.40 -8.30 -8.16
CA ASP A 167 -20.24 -8.88 -9.51
C ASP A 167 -20.81 -8.00 -10.64
N GLY A 168 -21.36 -6.83 -10.30
CA GLY A 168 -21.97 -5.89 -11.24
C GLY A 168 -23.39 -6.29 -11.69
N SER A 169 -23.96 -7.37 -11.16
CA SER A 169 -25.34 -7.76 -11.43
C SER A 169 -26.34 -6.80 -10.75
N THR A 170 -27.60 -6.88 -11.14
CA THR A 170 -28.69 -6.10 -10.50
C THR A 170 -29.11 -6.66 -9.13
N ASN A 171 -28.53 -7.76 -8.70
CA ASN A 171 -28.83 -8.41 -7.44
C ASN A 171 -28.42 -7.55 -6.24
N ARG A 172 -29.07 -7.80 -5.12
CA ARG A 172 -28.70 -7.20 -3.83
C ARG A 172 -28.41 -8.31 -2.83
N TYR A 173 -27.19 -8.35 -2.37
CA TYR A 173 -26.69 -9.35 -1.44
C TYR A 173 -26.60 -8.82 -0.01
N LEU A 174 -26.78 -9.70 0.97
CA LEU A 174 -26.44 -9.38 2.34
C LEU A 174 -24.93 -9.11 2.42
N THR A 175 -24.54 -7.95 2.91
CA THR A 175 -23.19 -7.40 2.83
C THR A 175 -22.73 -6.95 4.21
N GLN A 176 -21.48 -7.24 4.55
CA GLN A 176 -20.79 -6.65 5.69
C GLN A 176 -19.44 -6.10 5.24
N TRP A 177 -19.13 -4.89 5.66
CA TRP A 177 -17.86 -4.22 5.37
C TRP A 177 -16.86 -4.43 6.48
N PHE A 178 -15.62 -4.67 6.09
CA PHE A 178 -14.44 -4.74 6.94
C PHE A 178 -13.44 -3.68 6.51
N GLU A 179 -12.44 -3.40 7.34
CA GLU A 179 -11.42 -2.40 7.01
C GLU A 179 -10.69 -2.71 5.69
N ARG A 180 -10.49 -4.01 5.36
CA ARG A 180 -9.76 -4.47 4.18
C ARG A 180 -10.61 -5.29 3.22
N ALA A 181 -11.83 -5.61 3.57
CA ALA A 181 -12.69 -6.49 2.77
C ALA A 181 -14.15 -6.02 2.73
N ARG A 182 -14.87 -6.46 1.72
CA ARG A 182 -16.32 -6.41 1.63
C ARG A 182 -16.80 -7.83 1.34
N LEU A 183 -17.50 -8.41 2.30
CA LEU A 183 -18.05 -9.76 2.17
C LEU A 183 -19.53 -9.67 1.83
N GLN A 184 -19.98 -10.54 0.91
CA GLN A 184 -21.37 -10.64 0.49
C GLN A 184 -21.81 -12.09 0.52
N ILE A 185 -23.06 -12.35 0.86
CA ILE A 185 -23.68 -13.68 0.76
C ILE A 185 -24.51 -13.72 -0.51
N ASP A 186 -24.16 -14.62 -1.42
CA ASP A 186 -24.98 -14.94 -2.58
C ASP A 186 -26.35 -15.44 -2.11
N GLY A 187 -27.42 -14.83 -2.63
CA GLY A 187 -28.79 -15.12 -2.19
C GLY A 187 -29.31 -16.52 -2.56
N VAL A 188 -28.67 -17.18 -3.53
CA VAL A 188 -29.04 -18.48 -4.07
C VAL A 188 -28.14 -19.59 -3.53
N THR A 189 -26.83 -19.43 -3.70
CA THR A 189 -25.85 -20.46 -3.35
C THR A 189 -25.43 -20.40 -1.88
N ARG A 190 -25.74 -19.32 -1.18
CA ARG A 190 -25.32 -19.04 0.22
C ARG A 190 -23.79 -18.98 0.38
N GLN A 191 -23.04 -18.93 -0.71
CA GLN A 191 -21.60 -18.80 -0.65
C GLN A 191 -21.17 -17.35 -0.37
N ILE A 192 -20.03 -17.22 0.30
CA ILE A 192 -19.41 -15.90 0.51
C ILE A 192 -18.66 -15.47 -0.74
N ILE A 193 -18.99 -14.28 -1.19
CA ILE A 193 -18.30 -13.55 -2.26
C ILE A 193 -17.41 -12.52 -1.58
N VAL A 194 -16.10 -12.56 -1.86
CA VAL A 194 -15.15 -11.51 -1.50
C VAL A 194 -15.14 -10.49 -2.65
N ALA A 195 -15.63 -9.29 -2.39
CA ALA A 195 -15.73 -8.25 -3.41
C ALA A 195 -14.33 -7.84 -3.93
N PRO A 196 -14.22 -7.45 -5.23
CA PRO A 196 -12.95 -7.08 -5.85
C PRO A 196 -12.51 -5.66 -5.45
N LEU A 197 -12.32 -5.40 -4.16
CA LEU A 197 -12.03 -4.07 -3.63
C LEU A 197 -10.72 -3.48 -4.13
N GLY A 198 -9.70 -4.30 -4.38
CA GLY A 198 -8.46 -3.81 -4.95
C GLY A 198 -8.66 -3.19 -6.33
N ARG A 199 -9.48 -3.84 -7.18
CA ARG A 199 -9.89 -3.30 -8.48
C ARG A 199 -10.75 -2.04 -8.32
N ASP A 200 -11.78 -2.10 -7.48
CA ASP A 200 -12.70 -0.98 -7.26
C ASP A 200 -11.95 0.28 -6.78
N VAL A 201 -11.08 0.12 -5.80
CA VAL A 201 -10.28 1.23 -5.25
C VAL A 201 -9.33 1.79 -6.30
N THR A 202 -8.58 0.92 -6.97
CA THR A 202 -7.57 1.33 -7.96
C THR A 202 -8.20 2.06 -9.15
N SER A 203 -9.34 1.58 -9.65
CA SER A 203 -10.05 2.19 -10.78
C SER A 203 -10.65 3.57 -10.45
N ASN A 204 -10.84 3.87 -9.17
CA ASN A 204 -11.40 5.15 -8.71
C ASN A 204 -10.33 6.10 -8.13
N ARG A 205 -9.05 5.73 -8.18
CA ARG A 205 -7.94 6.63 -7.86
C ARG A 205 -7.63 7.54 -9.05
N ALA A 206 -7.06 8.72 -8.78
CA ALA A 206 -6.64 9.64 -9.84
C ALA A 206 -5.60 9.00 -10.78
N ASN A 207 -5.72 9.25 -12.07
CA ASN A 207 -4.76 8.82 -13.08
C ASN A 207 -4.26 10.02 -13.90
N PRO A 208 -2.98 10.37 -13.88
CA PRO A 208 -1.94 9.76 -13.04
C PRO A 208 -2.18 10.02 -11.55
N PRO A 209 -1.78 9.11 -10.67
CA PRO A 209 -1.91 9.32 -9.23
C PRO A 209 -1.12 10.57 -8.82
N LEU A 210 -1.66 11.34 -7.88
CA LEU A 210 -0.96 12.49 -7.33
C LEU A 210 0.35 12.05 -6.66
N LEU A 211 1.40 12.88 -6.80
CA LEU A 211 2.61 12.66 -6.03
C LEU A 211 2.29 12.78 -4.54
N PRO A 212 2.83 11.88 -3.71
CA PRO A 212 2.70 12.00 -2.28
C PRO A 212 3.31 13.30 -1.76
N ARG A 213 2.85 13.72 -0.58
CA ARG A 213 3.41 14.92 0.06
C ARG A 213 4.83 14.64 0.55
N ASN A 214 5.74 15.53 0.21
CA ASN A 214 7.11 15.50 0.72
C ASN A 214 7.15 15.65 2.25
N ILE A 215 8.07 14.92 2.89
CA ILE A 215 8.27 14.93 4.33
C ILE A 215 9.69 15.42 4.60
N GLY A 216 9.82 16.70 4.94
CA GLY A 216 11.11 17.32 5.27
C GLY A 216 12.08 17.49 4.10
N VAL A 217 11.65 17.26 2.86
CA VAL A 217 12.48 17.45 1.65
C VAL A 217 11.73 18.34 0.67
N MET A 218 12.44 19.32 0.10
CA MET A 218 12.00 20.02 -1.11
C MET A 218 12.64 19.36 -2.32
N VAL A 219 11.87 19.17 -3.38
CA VAL A 219 12.32 18.59 -4.65
C VAL A 219 11.89 19.49 -5.80
N HIS A 220 12.80 19.79 -6.72
CA HIS A 220 12.50 20.58 -7.92
C HIS A 220 13.32 20.07 -9.13
N PRO A 221 12.68 19.85 -10.29
CA PRO A 221 11.24 19.84 -10.51
C PRO A 221 10.59 18.57 -9.94
N ALA A 222 9.29 18.63 -9.65
CA ALA A 222 8.53 17.48 -9.17
C ALA A 222 8.23 16.43 -10.26
N THR A 223 8.38 16.80 -11.54
CA THR A 223 8.27 15.89 -12.69
C THR A 223 9.40 16.23 -13.67
N LEU A 224 10.10 15.21 -14.14
CA LEU A 224 11.24 15.36 -15.03
C LEU A 224 11.34 14.19 -16.02
N THR A 225 11.97 14.44 -17.16
CA THR A 225 12.28 13.42 -18.17
C THR A 225 13.46 12.56 -17.70
N ALA A 226 13.47 11.26 -18.03
CA ALA A 226 14.61 10.38 -17.79
C ALA A 226 15.91 11.00 -18.33
N GLY A 227 17.01 10.90 -17.58
CA GLY A 227 18.28 11.55 -17.90
C GLY A 227 18.36 13.02 -17.49
N SER A 228 17.36 13.58 -16.80
CA SER A 228 17.38 14.95 -16.29
C SER A 228 17.88 15.05 -14.86
N ALA A 229 18.37 16.25 -14.51
CA ALA A 229 18.75 16.59 -13.15
C ALA A 229 17.57 17.10 -12.31
N LEU A 230 17.58 16.77 -11.04
CA LEU A 230 16.72 17.37 -10.02
C LEU A 230 17.56 17.95 -8.89
N ALA A 231 17.03 18.99 -8.27
CA ALA A 231 17.55 19.55 -7.03
C ALA A 231 16.69 19.08 -5.84
N ALA A 232 17.35 18.67 -4.76
CA ALA A 232 16.68 18.29 -3.54
C ALA A 232 17.36 18.92 -2.32
N ARG A 233 16.56 19.27 -1.29
CA ARG A 233 17.06 19.84 -0.03
C ARG A 233 16.30 19.24 1.14
N GLY A 234 17.03 18.54 2.00
CA GLY A 234 16.49 17.96 3.23
C GLY A 234 16.61 18.90 4.43
N SER A 235 15.72 18.75 5.41
CA SER A 235 15.69 19.57 6.62
C SER A 235 15.27 18.77 7.85
N GLY A 236 15.64 19.31 9.02
CA GLY A 236 15.23 18.74 10.31
C GLY A 236 16.28 17.86 11.00
N TYR A 237 17.56 18.04 10.70
CA TYR A 237 18.68 17.24 11.22
C TYR A 237 19.50 18.00 12.27
N SER A 238 18.83 18.55 13.28
CA SER A 238 19.48 19.39 14.32
C SER A 238 20.54 18.67 15.16
N HIS A 239 20.58 17.34 15.11
CA HIS A 239 21.52 16.50 15.88
C HIS A 239 22.50 15.72 15.00
N ASP A 240 22.43 15.91 13.67
CA ASP A 240 23.32 15.25 12.73
C ASP A 240 24.35 16.23 12.19
N ARG A 241 25.53 15.73 11.89
CA ARG A 241 26.52 16.44 11.07
C ARG A 241 26.45 16.04 9.60
N TRP A 242 26.00 14.82 9.35
CA TRP A 242 25.97 14.22 8.03
C TRP A 242 24.63 13.55 7.76
N VAL A 243 24.24 13.53 6.50
CA VAL A 243 23.17 12.67 6.01
C VAL A 243 23.68 11.78 4.90
N SER A 244 23.14 10.57 4.78
CA SER A 244 23.27 9.77 3.57
C SER A 244 22.10 10.04 2.64
N VAL A 245 22.29 9.86 1.33
CA VAL A 245 21.26 10.07 0.32
C VAL A 245 21.00 8.78 -0.42
N THR A 246 19.78 8.32 -0.37
CA THR A 246 19.31 7.12 -1.06
C THR A 246 18.20 7.50 -2.04
N VAL A 247 18.26 6.96 -3.27
CA VAL A 247 17.18 7.09 -4.25
C VAL A 247 16.49 5.75 -4.40
N PHE A 248 15.16 5.75 -4.32
CA PHE A 248 14.31 4.61 -4.64
C PHE A 248 13.67 4.84 -6.00
N ARG A 249 13.81 3.86 -6.88
CA ARG A 249 13.24 3.87 -8.22
C ARG A 249 11.77 3.47 -8.20
N ALA A 250 11.09 3.65 -9.32
CA ALA A 250 9.66 3.33 -9.43
C ALA A 250 9.33 1.86 -9.13
N ASP A 251 10.25 0.95 -9.38
CA ASP A 251 10.16 -0.48 -9.08
C ASP A 251 10.51 -0.83 -7.61
N GLY A 252 10.76 0.16 -6.77
CA GLY A 252 11.15 -0.03 -5.37
C GLY A 252 12.63 -0.36 -5.16
N SER A 253 13.42 -0.59 -6.23
CA SER A 253 14.86 -0.76 -6.10
C SER A 253 15.53 0.51 -5.57
N ARG A 254 16.62 0.35 -4.82
CA ARG A 254 17.31 1.47 -4.18
C ARG A 254 18.77 1.58 -4.60
N VAL A 255 19.24 2.83 -4.65
CA VAL A 255 20.64 3.15 -4.87
C VAL A 255 21.08 4.14 -3.81
N LEU A 256 22.15 3.81 -3.08
CA LEU A 256 22.85 4.77 -2.23
C LEU A 256 23.66 5.69 -3.15
N VAL A 257 23.27 6.96 -3.23
CA VAL A 257 23.89 7.93 -4.15
C VAL A 257 24.93 8.80 -3.47
N ALA A 258 24.86 8.94 -2.13
CA ALA A 258 25.89 9.55 -1.31
C ALA A 258 25.90 8.96 0.09
N GLU A 259 27.06 8.56 0.60
CA GLU A 259 27.20 8.03 1.96
C GLU A 259 27.20 9.15 3.02
N ARG A 260 27.77 10.31 2.69
CA ARG A 260 27.88 11.48 3.58
C ARG A 260 27.75 12.76 2.80
N VAL A 261 26.72 13.53 3.13
CA VAL A 261 26.54 14.92 2.70
C VAL A 261 26.57 15.77 3.95
N GLU A 262 27.44 16.78 4.00
CA GLU A 262 27.57 17.66 5.15
C GLU A 262 26.36 18.57 5.27
N LEU A 263 25.92 18.79 6.49
CA LEU A 263 24.80 19.67 6.79
C LEU A 263 25.27 21.10 6.96
N ALA A 264 24.52 22.05 6.43
CA ALA A 264 24.66 23.45 6.74
C ALA A 264 24.26 23.77 8.17
N SER A 265 24.69 24.89 8.69
CA SER A 265 24.25 25.39 9.98
C SER A 265 22.74 25.54 10.02
N GLY A 266 22.08 24.92 11.03
CA GLY A 266 20.62 24.87 11.15
C GLY A 266 19.98 23.55 10.79
N GLY A 267 20.78 22.51 10.49
CA GLY A 267 20.29 21.14 10.32
C GLY A 267 19.52 20.92 9.01
N PHE A 268 19.98 21.48 7.91
CA PHE A 268 19.47 21.24 6.57
C PHE A 268 20.65 21.00 5.61
N THR A 269 20.36 20.28 4.50
CA THR A 269 21.36 20.06 3.45
C THR A 269 21.50 21.31 2.58
N GLU A 270 22.68 21.53 2.04
CA GLU A 270 22.82 22.30 0.80
C GLU A 270 21.97 21.64 -0.30
N THR A 271 21.83 22.33 -1.45
CA THR A 271 21.12 21.76 -2.58
C THR A 271 21.87 20.55 -3.12
N TYR A 272 21.28 19.39 -2.99
CA TYR A 272 21.79 18.15 -3.54
C TYR A 272 21.25 17.98 -4.97
N CYS A 273 22.15 17.86 -5.92
CA CYS A 273 21.81 17.65 -7.33
C CYS A 273 21.91 16.17 -7.69
N TYR A 274 20.80 15.58 -8.12
CA TYR A 274 20.74 14.20 -8.58
C TYR A 274 20.42 14.13 -10.06
N LEU A 275 21.24 13.43 -10.84
CA LEU A 275 21.00 13.15 -12.25
C LEU A 275 20.35 11.77 -12.38
N THR A 276 19.13 11.73 -12.89
CA THR A 276 18.45 10.45 -13.17
C THR A 276 19.16 9.73 -14.32
N PRO A 277 19.21 8.38 -14.32
CA PRO A 277 19.71 7.62 -15.46
C PRO A 277 18.91 7.90 -16.74
N ALA A 278 19.57 7.78 -17.90
CA ALA A 278 18.89 7.97 -19.19
C ALA A 278 17.83 6.89 -19.49
N ASP A 279 18.03 5.71 -18.91
CA ASP A 279 17.11 4.55 -18.94
C ASP A 279 16.22 4.47 -17.71
N ALA A 280 16.03 5.60 -16.99
CA ALA A 280 15.21 5.63 -15.78
C ALA A 280 13.79 5.19 -16.05
N ILE A 281 13.32 4.21 -15.28
CA ILE A 281 11.98 3.64 -15.37
C ILE A 281 10.95 4.75 -15.06
N PRO A 282 9.93 4.95 -15.91
CA PRO A 282 8.90 5.94 -15.64
C PRO A 282 8.07 5.58 -14.40
N GLY A 283 7.63 6.59 -13.66
CA GLY A 283 6.83 6.39 -12.45
C GLY A 283 7.25 7.31 -11.31
N THR A 284 6.75 7.03 -10.12
CA THR A 284 7.09 7.77 -8.90
C THR A 284 8.40 7.25 -8.31
N TRP A 285 9.32 8.16 -8.09
CA TRP A 285 10.61 7.93 -7.45
C TRP A 285 10.67 8.68 -6.12
N VAL A 286 11.59 8.26 -5.25
CA VAL A 286 11.81 8.90 -3.96
C VAL A 286 13.29 9.21 -3.80
N ILE A 287 13.60 10.43 -3.34
CA ILE A 287 14.90 10.75 -2.77
C ILE A 287 14.77 10.87 -1.25
N ALA A 288 15.55 10.08 -0.53
CA ALA A 288 15.56 10.04 0.91
C ALA A 288 16.90 10.55 1.45
N PHE A 289 16.83 11.34 2.50
CA PHE A 289 17.98 11.77 3.29
C PHE A 289 17.86 11.16 4.67
N ASP A 290 18.89 10.44 5.10
CA ASP A 290 18.96 9.77 6.39
C ASP A 290 20.04 10.39 7.25
N GLY A 291 19.67 10.95 8.40
CA GLY A 291 20.62 11.45 9.41
C GLY A 291 21.50 10.31 9.91
N VAL A 292 22.82 10.50 9.83
CA VAL A 292 23.81 9.44 10.14
C VAL A 292 23.80 9.11 11.62
N ASP A 293 23.63 10.10 12.48
CA ASP A 293 23.67 9.93 13.94
C ASP A 293 22.27 9.67 14.51
N SER A 294 21.26 10.39 14.02
CA SER A 294 19.89 10.31 14.54
C SER A 294 19.05 9.19 13.93
N GLY A 295 19.44 8.69 12.73
CA GLY A 295 18.61 7.78 11.93
C GLY A 295 17.34 8.43 11.37
N ARG A 296 17.17 9.75 11.50
CA ARG A 296 16.00 10.47 11.01
C ARG A 296 15.95 10.46 9.52
N ARG A 297 14.86 9.91 8.96
CA ARG A 297 14.60 9.91 7.51
C ARG A 297 13.66 11.05 7.13
N THR A 298 14.02 11.76 6.05
CA THR A 298 13.13 12.67 5.33
C THR A 298 13.06 12.25 3.87
N ILE A 299 11.93 12.47 3.20
CA ILE A 299 11.69 11.97 1.84
C ILE A 299 11.04 13.02 0.96
N GLY A 300 11.49 13.04 -0.29
CA GLY A 300 10.90 13.82 -1.37
C GLY A 300 10.49 12.93 -2.53
N PHE A 301 9.29 13.15 -3.05
CA PHE A 301 8.75 12.42 -4.18
C PHE A 301 8.92 13.22 -5.47
N PHE A 302 9.24 12.51 -6.55
CA PHE A 302 9.27 13.08 -7.89
C PHE A 302 8.82 12.05 -8.92
N ARG A 303 8.40 12.51 -10.08
CA ARG A 303 7.96 11.66 -11.17
C ARG A 303 8.95 11.68 -12.30
N VAL A 304 9.35 10.51 -12.78
CA VAL A 304 10.09 10.33 -14.02
C VAL A 304 9.11 10.02 -15.14
N ILE A 305 9.26 10.69 -16.27
CA ILE A 305 8.49 10.47 -17.50
C ILE A 305 9.44 10.16 -18.66
N THR A 306 8.90 9.56 -19.72
CA THR A 306 9.69 9.19 -20.91
C THR A 306 9.61 10.22 -22.04
N THR A 307 8.69 11.20 -21.92
CA THR A 307 8.44 12.21 -22.94
C THR A 307 9.15 13.51 -22.61
N GLY A 308 9.70 14.18 -23.62
CA GLY A 308 10.42 15.45 -23.50
C GLY A 308 11.95 15.27 -23.60
N GLU A 309 12.64 16.40 -23.74
CA GLU A 309 14.11 16.41 -23.75
C GLU A 309 14.68 16.47 -22.33
N PRO A 310 15.74 15.71 -22.02
CA PRO A 310 16.34 15.72 -20.71
C PRO A 310 17.11 17.03 -20.44
N ASN A 311 16.83 17.66 -19.30
CA ASN A 311 17.61 18.78 -18.80
C ASN A 311 18.63 18.29 -17.78
N ARG A 312 19.92 18.33 -18.14
CA ARG A 312 21.01 17.86 -17.29
C ARG A 312 21.58 18.92 -16.35
N THR A 313 21.13 20.17 -16.50
CA THR A 313 21.55 21.26 -15.62
C THR A 313 20.80 21.17 -14.29
N CYS A 314 21.52 21.22 -13.18
CA CYS A 314 20.91 21.23 -11.86
C CYS A 314 20.01 22.46 -11.70
N PRO A 315 18.72 22.31 -11.43
CA PRO A 315 17.83 23.45 -11.28
C PRO A 315 18.15 24.21 -9.97
N GLU A 316 17.96 25.51 -10.00
CA GLU A 316 18.06 26.33 -8.80
C GLU A 316 16.86 26.08 -7.87
N MET A 317 17.12 25.91 -6.58
CA MET A 317 16.09 25.85 -5.56
C MET A 317 15.67 27.26 -5.17
N ILE A 318 14.50 27.67 -5.63
CA ILE A 318 13.92 28.94 -5.21
C ILE A 318 13.55 28.82 -3.72
N THR A 319 14.29 29.51 -2.86
CA THR A 319 13.96 29.63 -1.43
C THR A 319 12.63 30.36 -1.32
N PRO A 320 11.60 29.83 -0.66
CA PRO A 320 10.39 30.59 -0.41
C PRO A 320 10.75 31.87 0.37
N VAL A 321 10.47 33.02 -0.20
CA VAL A 321 10.57 34.29 0.52
C VAL A 321 9.65 34.20 1.73
N PRO A 322 10.13 34.39 2.97
CA PRO A 322 9.27 34.44 4.13
C PRO A 322 8.22 35.52 3.89
N ARG A 323 6.94 35.17 3.89
CA ARG A 323 5.87 36.17 3.90
C ARG A 323 6.06 36.95 5.20
N SER A 324 6.46 38.21 5.10
CA SER A 324 6.43 39.16 6.23
C SER A 324 5.00 39.16 6.76
N ARG A 325 4.87 38.90 8.06
CA ARG A 325 3.60 39.01 8.81
C ARG A 325 3.23 40.48 8.97
#